data_8c20b0fc7347009f06ffc3a41f4175a2
#
_entry.id   8c20b0fc7347009f06ffc3a41f4175a2
#
_cell.length_a   1.000
_cell.length_b   1.000
_cell.length_c   1.000
_cell.angle_alpha   90.00
_cell.angle_beta   90.00
_cell.angle_gamma   90.00
#
_symmetry.space_group_name_H-M   'P 1'
#
loop_
_entity.id
_entity.type
_entity.pdbx_description
1 polymer ?
#
loop_
_entity_poly.entity_id
_entity_poly.type
_entity_poly.pdbx_seq_one_letter_code
_entity_poly.pdbx_strand_id
1 'polypeptide(L)'
;MSPVQQATVEANGDAWCTQPDTFVCNGPYMITNWVPSERIVLSKNPNYVGGWDSSKIVSDTITLLLLEDSSAAYAAYNSGEAQLIKDVPTDEIPSLTKAEDGGDFYVDTILGTYYISLNDQKEPFTDPKVRKALSLAIDRDYVANTIMQGTYTPAYNLVGPGIVDESGMFYDNANGGEPYISDDYEANLEEAKSLLAEAGYPDGEGFPTITYSANDAGYHVPVAEYVQQAWGDLGITVNIDKVEWSSFLPLRRAGDYD
;
A
#
# COMPACT_ATOMS: atom_id res chain seq x y z
N MET A 1 3.33 -14.18 10.81
CA MET A 1 4.37 -15.17 10.43
C MET A 1 3.69 -16.50 10.21
N SER A 2 3.91 -17.15 9.05
CA SER A 2 3.40 -18.49 8.79
C SER A 2 4.45 -19.54 9.17
N PRO A 3 4.07 -20.70 9.72
CA PRO A 3 5.00 -21.76 10.01
C PRO A 3 5.56 -22.35 8.70
N VAL A 4 6.85 -22.71 8.71
CA VAL A 4 7.54 -23.34 7.58
C VAL A 4 8.08 -24.72 8.00
N GLN A 5 8.28 -25.61 7.04
CA GLN A 5 8.80 -26.95 7.35
C GLN A 5 10.31 -26.87 7.62
N GLN A 6 10.73 -27.18 8.84
CA GLN A 6 12.11 -27.10 9.28
C GLN A 6 13.07 -27.89 8.39
N ALA A 7 12.76 -29.15 8.08
CA ALA A 7 13.64 -30.00 7.28
C ALA A 7 13.92 -29.44 5.88
N THR A 8 12.92 -28.80 5.26
CA THR A 8 13.08 -28.18 3.93
C THR A 8 13.96 -26.93 4.01
N VAL A 9 13.77 -26.10 5.04
CA VAL A 9 14.59 -24.90 5.25
C VAL A 9 16.04 -25.27 5.54
N GLU A 10 16.28 -26.26 6.41
CA GLU A 10 17.64 -26.75 6.73
C GLU A 10 18.34 -27.37 5.51
N ALA A 11 17.60 -28.09 4.66
CA ALA A 11 18.16 -28.72 3.47
C ALA A 11 18.48 -27.75 2.32
N ASN A 12 17.73 -26.64 2.19
CA ASN A 12 17.79 -25.76 1.02
C ASN A 12 18.26 -24.32 1.35
N GLY A 13 18.43 -23.96 2.64
CA GLY A 13 18.77 -22.59 3.05
C GLY A 13 17.79 -21.57 2.48
N ASP A 14 18.29 -20.45 1.96
CA ASP A 14 17.46 -19.37 1.39
C ASP A 14 16.67 -19.79 0.14
N ALA A 15 17.02 -20.91 -0.50
CA ALA A 15 16.34 -21.42 -1.69
C ALA A 15 15.09 -22.26 -1.39
N TRP A 16 14.73 -22.49 -0.11
CA TRP A 16 13.62 -23.34 0.30
C TRP A 16 12.26 -22.98 -0.34
N CYS A 17 12.07 -21.71 -0.72
CA CYS A 17 10.80 -21.20 -1.28
C CYS A 17 10.94 -20.65 -2.72
N THR A 18 11.96 -21.08 -3.47
CA THR A 18 12.23 -20.57 -4.82
C THR A 18 11.86 -21.55 -5.93
N GLN A 19 11.49 -22.77 -5.58
CA GLN A 19 11.11 -23.82 -6.53
C GLN A 19 9.89 -24.61 -6.03
N PRO A 20 9.03 -25.11 -6.93
CA PRO A 20 7.86 -25.92 -6.54
C PRO A 20 8.23 -27.11 -5.64
N ASP A 21 9.32 -27.81 -5.94
CA ASP A 21 9.72 -29.03 -5.24
C ASP A 21 10.22 -28.78 -3.81
N THR A 22 10.69 -27.55 -3.54
CA THR A 22 11.19 -27.15 -2.21
C THR A 22 10.15 -26.33 -1.43
N PHE A 23 9.09 -25.85 -2.07
CA PHE A 23 8.05 -25.05 -1.43
C PHE A 23 7.00 -25.96 -0.77
N VAL A 24 7.30 -26.48 0.41
CA VAL A 24 6.37 -27.31 1.17
C VAL A 24 5.34 -26.46 1.90
N CYS A 25 4.08 -26.73 1.68
CA CYS A 25 2.95 -26.02 2.30
C CYS A 25 1.88 -26.99 2.81
N ASN A 26 1.07 -26.50 3.75
CA ASN A 26 -0.08 -27.25 4.31
C ASN A 26 -1.43 -26.65 3.90
N GLY A 27 -1.42 -25.72 2.94
CA GLY A 27 -2.63 -25.10 2.41
C GLY A 27 -3.40 -25.97 1.45
N PRO A 28 -4.60 -25.54 1.04
CA PRO A 28 -5.47 -26.29 0.12
C PRO A 28 -4.89 -26.43 -1.28
N TYR A 29 -4.07 -25.49 -1.72
CA TYR A 29 -3.35 -25.57 -2.99
C TYR A 29 -1.85 -25.64 -2.75
N MET A 30 -1.13 -26.26 -3.69
CA MET A 30 0.32 -26.35 -3.72
C MET A 30 0.85 -25.85 -5.07
N ILE A 31 2.05 -25.28 -5.08
CA ILE A 31 2.72 -24.87 -6.32
C ILE A 31 3.13 -26.13 -7.09
N THR A 32 2.69 -26.22 -8.34
CA THR A 32 3.05 -27.35 -9.23
C THR A 32 3.88 -26.93 -10.42
N ASN A 33 3.89 -25.64 -10.76
CA ASN A 33 4.76 -25.08 -11.78
C ASN A 33 5.08 -23.63 -11.42
N TRP A 34 6.31 -23.19 -11.67
CA TRP A 34 6.72 -21.81 -11.52
C TRP A 34 7.69 -21.44 -12.65
N VAL A 35 7.25 -20.54 -13.49
CA VAL A 35 8.06 -19.94 -14.55
C VAL A 35 8.29 -18.50 -14.15
N PRO A 36 9.53 -18.11 -13.75
CA PRO A 36 9.85 -16.75 -13.32
C PRO A 36 9.43 -15.72 -14.38
N SER A 37 8.88 -14.60 -13.93
CA SER A 37 8.36 -13.49 -14.74
C SER A 37 7.26 -13.86 -15.74
N GLU A 38 6.67 -15.06 -15.64
CA GLU A 38 5.59 -15.49 -16.51
C GLU A 38 4.37 -15.94 -15.71
N ARG A 39 4.49 -17.04 -14.94
CA ARG A 39 3.34 -17.59 -14.19
C ARG A 39 3.73 -18.48 -13.03
N ILE A 40 2.80 -18.61 -12.08
CA ILE A 40 2.80 -19.64 -11.05
C ILE A 40 1.51 -20.44 -11.20
N VAL A 41 1.62 -21.77 -11.21
CA VAL A 41 0.46 -22.68 -11.26
C VAL A 41 0.30 -23.36 -9.92
N LEU A 42 -0.89 -23.23 -9.37
CA LEU A 42 -1.32 -23.88 -8.12
C LEU A 42 -2.30 -24.99 -8.47
N SER A 43 -2.12 -26.19 -7.90
CA SER A 43 -3.07 -27.30 -8.01
C SER A 43 -3.55 -27.72 -6.63
N LYS A 44 -4.72 -28.36 -6.56
CA LYS A 44 -5.25 -28.89 -5.29
C LYS A 44 -4.21 -29.77 -4.60
N ASN A 45 -3.99 -29.51 -3.31
CA ASN A 45 -3.06 -30.29 -2.50
C ASN A 45 -3.74 -31.57 -2.02
N PRO A 46 -3.28 -32.77 -2.46
CA PRO A 46 -3.90 -34.05 -2.07
C PRO A 46 -3.73 -34.34 -0.59
N ASN A 47 -2.77 -33.71 0.08
CA ASN A 47 -2.50 -33.92 1.50
C ASN A 47 -3.21 -32.90 2.41
N TYR A 48 -4.07 -32.04 1.84
CA TYR A 48 -4.78 -31.05 2.64
C TYR A 48 -5.82 -31.69 3.54
N VAL A 49 -5.70 -31.46 4.86
CA VAL A 49 -6.56 -32.08 5.90
C VAL A 49 -7.70 -31.16 6.37
N GLY A 50 -7.76 -29.92 5.91
CA GLY A 50 -8.80 -28.95 6.30
C GLY A 50 -10.19 -29.19 5.71
N GLY A 51 -10.29 -30.22 4.84
CA GLY A 51 -11.52 -30.55 4.12
C GLY A 51 -11.80 -29.61 2.94
N TRP A 52 -12.35 -30.19 1.86
CA TRP A 52 -12.76 -29.48 0.68
C TRP A 52 -14.25 -29.25 0.66
N ASP A 53 -14.71 -28.03 0.67
CA ASP A 53 -16.09 -27.68 0.38
C ASP A 53 -16.26 -27.53 -1.13
N SER A 54 -16.68 -28.60 -1.80
CA SER A 54 -16.84 -28.61 -3.25
C SER A 54 -17.97 -27.70 -3.75
N SER A 55 -18.82 -27.20 -2.87
CA SER A 55 -19.83 -26.19 -3.22
C SER A 55 -19.22 -24.78 -3.37
N LYS A 56 -18.05 -24.53 -2.77
CA LYS A 56 -17.34 -23.25 -2.78
C LYS A 56 -16.02 -23.28 -3.53
N ILE A 57 -15.33 -24.44 -3.51
CA ILE A 57 -13.99 -24.57 -4.07
C ILE A 57 -14.06 -25.56 -5.25
N VAL A 58 -14.38 -25.02 -6.41
CA VAL A 58 -14.58 -25.82 -7.65
C VAL A 58 -13.34 -25.88 -8.53
N SER A 59 -12.44 -24.90 -8.46
CA SER A 59 -11.25 -24.86 -9.32
C SER A 59 -10.24 -25.90 -8.93
N ASP A 60 -9.81 -26.76 -9.87
CA ASP A 60 -8.73 -27.72 -9.65
C ASP A 60 -7.36 -27.09 -9.74
N THR A 61 -7.25 -26.02 -10.53
CA THR A 61 -6.01 -25.31 -10.81
C THR A 61 -6.26 -23.79 -10.77
N ILE A 62 -5.30 -23.05 -10.23
CA ILE A 62 -5.25 -21.58 -10.24
C ILE A 62 -3.94 -21.18 -10.91
N THR A 63 -4.00 -20.39 -11.97
CA THR A 63 -2.81 -19.83 -12.62
C THR A 63 -2.69 -18.36 -12.26
N LEU A 64 -1.58 -17.99 -11.66
CA LEU A 64 -1.21 -16.60 -11.38
C LEU A 64 -0.31 -16.13 -12.52
N LEU A 65 -0.78 -15.17 -13.31
CA LEU A 65 0.02 -14.47 -14.31
C LEU A 65 0.88 -13.42 -13.61
N LEU A 66 2.18 -13.42 -13.87
CA LEU A 66 3.15 -12.48 -13.27
C LEU A 66 3.31 -11.29 -14.20
N LEU A 67 2.35 -10.37 -14.19
CA LEU A 67 2.34 -9.17 -14.99
C LEU A 67 2.89 -7.99 -14.17
N GLU A 68 3.76 -7.19 -14.77
CA GLU A 68 4.51 -6.14 -14.06
C GLU A 68 3.66 -4.88 -13.80
N ASP A 69 2.70 -4.58 -14.69
CA ASP A 69 1.88 -3.38 -14.58
C ASP A 69 0.36 -3.66 -14.65
N SER A 70 -0.41 -2.72 -14.09
CA SER A 70 -1.87 -2.84 -14.04
C SER A 70 -2.52 -2.73 -15.42
N SER A 71 -1.91 -2.04 -16.39
CA SER A 71 -2.47 -1.92 -17.76
C SER A 71 -2.37 -3.24 -18.49
N ALA A 72 -1.25 -3.98 -18.35
CA ALA A 72 -1.12 -5.34 -18.88
C ALA A 72 -2.11 -6.31 -18.22
N ALA A 73 -2.30 -6.20 -16.89
CA ALA A 73 -3.28 -7.00 -16.17
C ALA A 73 -4.72 -6.71 -16.64
N TYR A 74 -5.05 -5.44 -16.82
CA TYR A 74 -6.35 -5.01 -17.31
C TYR A 74 -6.62 -5.48 -18.77
N ALA A 75 -5.60 -5.42 -19.62
CA ALA A 75 -5.69 -5.97 -20.99
C ALA A 75 -5.91 -7.49 -20.99
N ALA A 76 -5.22 -8.25 -20.09
CA ALA A 76 -5.43 -9.68 -19.95
C ALA A 76 -6.85 -10.02 -19.47
N TYR A 77 -7.41 -9.21 -18.56
CA TYR A 77 -8.80 -9.36 -18.11
C TYR A 77 -9.78 -9.10 -19.26
N ASN A 78 -9.63 -7.98 -19.97
CA ASN A 78 -10.52 -7.60 -21.09
C ASN A 78 -10.47 -8.60 -22.26
N SER A 79 -9.34 -9.27 -22.47
CA SER A 79 -9.20 -10.32 -23.50
C SER A 79 -9.75 -11.67 -23.05
N GLY A 80 -10.08 -11.86 -21.77
CA GLY A 80 -10.51 -13.13 -21.18
C GLY A 80 -9.37 -14.08 -20.82
N GLU A 81 -8.12 -13.65 -20.95
CA GLU A 81 -6.95 -14.42 -20.51
C GLU A 81 -6.91 -14.54 -18.98
N ALA A 82 -7.20 -13.47 -18.26
CA ALA A 82 -7.38 -13.46 -16.82
C ALA A 82 -8.86 -13.35 -16.45
N GLN A 83 -9.31 -14.12 -15.46
CA GLN A 83 -10.69 -14.07 -14.94
C GLN A 83 -10.84 -13.15 -13.74
N LEU A 84 -9.72 -12.76 -13.12
CA LEU A 84 -9.67 -11.85 -11.98
C LEU A 84 -8.36 -11.08 -12.03
N ILE A 85 -8.44 -9.79 -11.78
CA ILE A 85 -7.27 -8.93 -11.54
C ILE A 85 -7.45 -8.22 -10.20
N LYS A 86 -6.35 -7.91 -9.54
CA LYS A 86 -6.39 -7.22 -8.24
C LYS A 86 -6.35 -5.71 -8.40
N ASP A 87 -5.48 -5.23 -9.28
CA ASP A 87 -5.21 -3.80 -9.44
C ASP A 87 -5.67 -3.35 -10.84
N VAL A 88 -6.52 -2.34 -10.88
CA VAL A 88 -7.00 -1.70 -12.11
C VAL A 88 -6.26 -0.37 -12.28
N PRO A 89 -5.87 0.03 -13.52
CA PRO A 89 -5.33 1.36 -13.76
C PRO A 89 -6.29 2.45 -13.24
N THR A 90 -5.78 3.42 -12.51
CA THR A 90 -6.61 4.45 -11.85
C THR A 90 -7.41 5.29 -12.84
N ASP A 91 -6.92 5.51 -14.03
CA ASP A 91 -7.59 6.23 -15.11
C ASP A 91 -8.77 5.46 -15.73
N GLU A 92 -8.79 4.13 -15.59
CA GLU A 92 -9.91 3.29 -16.05
C GLU A 92 -11.07 3.23 -15.05
N ILE A 93 -10.80 3.43 -13.75
CA ILE A 93 -11.79 3.29 -12.66
C ILE A 93 -13.08 4.09 -12.92
N PRO A 94 -13.04 5.36 -13.39
CA PRO A 94 -14.27 6.13 -13.63
C PRO A 94 -15.20 5.51 -14.68
N SER A 95 -14.70 4.66 -15.56
CA SER A 95 -15.47 3.99 -16.61
C SER A 95 -16.08 2.66 -16.17
N LEU A 96 -15.67 2.13 -15.01
CA LEU A 96 -16.08 0.82 -14.53
C LEU A 96 -17.43 0.87 -13.82
N THR A 97 -18.23 -0.15 -14.07
CA THR A 97 -19.47 -0.36 -13.31
C THR A 97 -19.19 -1.16 -12.06
N LYS A 98 -19.51 -0.60 -10.89
CA LYS A 98 -19.36 -1.29 -9.62
C LYS A 98 -20.28 -2.52 -9.55
N ALA A 99 -19.85 -3.53 -8.78
CA ALA A 99 -20.60 -4.77 -8.60
C ALA A 99 -21.99 -4.54 -7.98
N GLU A 100 -22.14 -3.56 -7.08
CA GLU A 100 -23.41 -3.15 -6.50
C GLU A 100 -24.40 -2.59 -7.53
N ASP A 101 -23.91 -2.07 -8.64
CA ASP A 101 -24.69 -1.57 -9.79
C ASP A 101 -24.80 -2.60 -10.92
N GLY A 102 -24.42 -3.86 -10.66
CA GLY A 102 -24.51 -4.97 -11.62
C GLY A 102 -23.29 -5.15 -12.52
N GLY A 103 -22.18 -4.48 -12.22
CA GLY A 103 -20.89 -4.67 -12.88
C GLY A 103 -20.03 -5.76 -12.22
N ASP A 104 -18.75 -5.74 -12.51
CA ASP A 104 -17.74 -6.69 -12.04
C ASP A 104 -16.56 -6.00 -11.32
N PHE A 105 -16.69 -4.71 -11.05
CA PHE A 105 -15.70 -3.94 -10.30
C PHE A 105 -16.04 -3.89 -8.80
N TYR A 106 -15.18 -4.48 -7.98
CA TYR A 106 -15.32 -4.53 -6.52
C TYR A 106 -14.32 -3.59 -5.86
N VAL A 107 -14.79 -2.85 -4.85
CA VAL A 107 -13.94 -2.06 -3.96
C VAL A 107 -14.13 -2.57 -2.54
N ASP A 108 -13.13 -3.29 -2.03
CA ASP A 108 -13.16 -3.86 -0.70
C ASP A 108 -12.14 -3.19 0.21
N THR A 109 -12.54 -2.93 1.46
CA THR A 109 -11.64 -2.36 2.47
C THR A 109 -10.71 -3.41 3.04
N ILE A 110 -9.43 -3.11 3.10
CA ILE A 110 -8.43 -3.91 3.81
C ILE A 110 -8.07 -3.26 5.15
N LEU A 111 -7.69 -4.06 6.13
CA LEU A 111 -7.18 -3.57 7.43
C LEU A 111 -5.75 -3.06 7.28
N GLY A 112 -5.60 -1.88 6.73
CA GLY A 112 -4.32 -1.26 6.49
C GLY A 112 -4.45 0.23 6.20
N THR A 113 -3.39 0.97 6.49
CA THR A 113 -3.31 2.41 6.21
C THR A 113 -2.13 2.67 5.30
N TYR A 114 -2.38 3.37 4.19
CA TYR A 114 -1.33 3.92 3.36
C TYR A 114 -0.74 5.16 4.03
N TYR A 115 0.56 5.21 4.21
CA TYR A 115 1.22 6.30 4.91
C TYR A 115 2.56 6.67 4.27
N ILE A 116 3.00 7.91 4.51
CA ILE A 116 4.31 8.42 4.16
C ILE A 116 5.20 8.31 5.39
N SER A 117 6.37 7.68 5.27
CA SER A 117 7.37 7.64 6.32
C SER A 117 8.27 8.86 6.25
N LEU A 118 8.52 9.49 7.39
CA LEU A 118 9.53 10.53 7.56
C LEU A 118 10.64 9.97 8.46
N ASN A 119 11.91 10.14 8.08
CA ASN A 119 13.02 9.63 8.87
C ASN A 119 13.32 10.56 10.05
N ASP A 120 12.80 10.23 11.21
CA ASP A 120 12.95 11.01 12.44
C ASP A 120 14.38 11.05 13.02
N GLN A 121 15.33 10.35 12.39
CA GLN A 121 16.75 10.42 12.73
C GLN A 121 17.51 11.44 11.88
N LYS A 122 16.87 12.04 10.88
CA LYS A 122 17.45 13.05 9.97
C LYS A 122 16.80 14.42 10.19
N GLU A 123 17.62 15.47 10.17
CA GLU A 123 17.11 16.84 10.09
C GLU A 123 16.48 17.09 8.69
N PRO A 124 15.35 17.81 8.62
CA PRO A 124 14.67 18.53 9.72
C PRO A 124 13.59 17.70 10.42
N PHE A 125 13.48 16.39 10.12
CA PHE A 125 12.40 15.52 10.64
C PHE A 125 12.60 15.08 12.09
N THR A 126 13.71 15.40 12.73
CA THR A 126 13.91 15.23 14.18
C THR A 126 12.90 16.08 14.97
N ASP A 127 12.50 17.27 14.46
CA ASP A 127 11.48 18.11 15.08
C ASP A 127 10.06 17.55 14.80
N PRO A 128 9.29 17.20 15.85
CA PRO A 128 7.92 16.73 15.69
C PRO A 128 6.98 17.80 15.08
N LYS A 129 7.28 19.09 15.22
CA LYS A 129 6.50 20.16 14.61
C LYS A 129 6.60 20.12 13.10
N VAL A 130 7.80 19.86 12.56
CA VAL A 130 8.03 19.68 11.13
C VAL A 130 7.22 18.49 10.62
N ARG A 131 7.32 17.34 11.26
CA ARG A 131 6.57 16.14 10.84
C ARG A 131 5.06 16.36 10.89
N LYS A 132 4.56 17.04 11.93
CA LYS A 132 3.13 17.37 12.04
C LYS A 132 2.71 18.33 10.92
N ALA A 133 3.47 19.38 10.65
CA ALA A 133 3.19 20.35 9.60
C ALA A 133 3.10 19.69 8.22
N LEU A 134 4.07 18.84 7.87
CA LEU A 134 4.05 18.09 6.60
C LEU A 134 2.84 17.16 6.49
N SER A 135 2.44 16.54 7.60
CA SER A 135 1.24 15.70 7.63
C SER A 135 -0.04 16.51 7.46
N LEU A 136 -0.17 17.66 8.11
CA LEU A 136 -1.34 18.55 8.02
C LEU A 136 -1.53 19.14 6.61
N ALA A 137 -0.45 19.35 5.87
CA ALA A 137 -0.48 19.89 4.52
C ALA A 137 -0.99 18.93 3.44
N ILE A 138 -1.32 17.69 3.79
CA ILE A 138 -1.88 16.71 2.87
C ILE A 138 -3.42 16.76 2.93
N ASP A 139 -4.06 17.14 1.83
CA ASP A 139 -5.51 16.98 1.64
C ASP A 139 -5.83 15.51 1.38
N ARG A 140 -6.32 14.83 2.41
CA ARG A 140 -6.61 13.41 2.37
C ARG A 140 -7.82 13.07 1.53
N ASP A 141 -8.80 13.97 1.50
CA ASP A 141 -9.99 13.84 0.67
C ASP A 141 -9.64 13.95 -0.82
N TYR A 142 -8.78 14.88 -1.18
CA TYR A 142 -8.27 14.99 -2.55
C TYR A 142 -7.49 13.74 -2.98
N VAL A 143 -6.61 13.23 -2.12
CA VAL A 143 -5.88 11.99 -2.39
C VAL A 143 -6.84 10.83 -2.60
N ALA A 144 -7.77 10.61 -1.68
CA ALA A 144 -8.68 9.46 -1.72
C ALA A 144 -9.68 9.55 -2.90
N ASN A 145 -10.27 10.72 -3.12
CA ASN A 145 -11.37 10.87 -4.07
C ASN A 145 -10.89 11.23 -5.49
N THR A 146 -9.78 11.97 -5.62
CA THR A 146 -9.29 12.43 -6.93
C THR A 146 -8.14 11.55 -7.44
N ILE A 147 -7.09 11.33 -6.65
CA ILE A 147 -5.95 10.54 -7.11
C ILE A 147 -6.30 9.06 -7.12
N MET A 148 -6.94 8.58 -6.04
CA MET A 148 -7.31 7.16 -5.87
C MET A 148 -8.72 6.84 -6.41
N GLN A 149 -9.39 7.80 -7.05
CA GLN A 149 -10.69 7.64 -7.70
C GLN A 149 -11.77 7.01 -6.78
N GLY A 150 -11.76 7.35 -5.46
CA GLY A 150 -12.72 6.84 -4.50
C GLY A 150 -12.55 5.37 -4.10
N THR A 151 -11.40 4.76 -4.43
CA THR A 151 -11.08 3.37 -4.00
C THR A 151 -10.41 3.31 -2.62
N TYR A 152 -10.10 4.45 -2.03
CA TYR A 152 -9.53 4.61 -0.69
C TYR A 152 -10.42 5.50 0.16
N THR A 153 -10.32 5.33 1.48
CA THR A 153 -10.99 6.19 2.46
C THR A 153 -9.95 7.13 3.08
N PRO A 154 -10.24 8.44 3.24
CA PRO A 154 -9.36 9.36 3.94
C PRO A 154 -9.02 8.85 5.34
N ALA A 155 -7.74 8.88 5.74
CA ALA A 155 -7.28 8.43 7.04
C ALA A 155 -6.82 9.62 7.90
N TYR A 156 -7.55 9.91 8.96
CA TYR A 156 -7.25 10.97 9.94
C TYR A 156 -6.51 10.43 11.18
N ASN A 157 -6.38 9.11 11.28
CA ASN A 157 -5.59 8.37 12.25
C ASN A 157 -4.72 7.32 11.56
N LEU A 158 -3.63 6.90 12.22
CA LEU A 158 -2.76 5.85 11.68
C LEU A 158 -3.43 4.47 11.73
N VAL A 159 -4.23 4.21 12.77
CA VAL A 159 -4.97 2.95 12.93
C VAL A 159 -6.34 3.13 12.32
N GLY A 160 -6.62 2.39 11.24
CA GLY A 160 -7.89 2.47 10.53
C GLY A 160 -9.05 1.79 11.27
N PRO A 161 -10.27 2.05 10.85
CA PRO A 161 -11.48 1.41 11.41
C PRO A 161 -11.43 -0.11 11.20
N GLY A 162 -12.05 -0.85 12.11
CA GLY A 162 -12.06 -2.32 12.10
C GLY A 162 -10.99 -2.99 12.94
N ILE A 163 -10.00 -2.23 13.44
CA ILE A 163 -9.01 -2.71 14.40
C ILE A 163 -9.53 -2.43 15.81
N VAL A 164 -9.60 -3.47 16.63
CA VAL A 164 -10.12 -3.39 18.00
C VAL A 164 -8.99 -3.48 19.02
N ASP A 165 -9.18 -2.87 20.18
CA ASP A 165 -8.32 -3.00 21.33
C ASP A 165 -8.66 -4.27 22.16
N GLU A 166 -8.00 -4.47 23.29
CA GLU A 166 -8.22 -5.60 24.20
C GLU A 166 -9.63 -5.64 24.83
N SER A 167 -10.33 -4.51 24.86
CA SER A 167 -11.72 -4.44 25.35
C SER A 167 -12.75 -4.76 24.26
N GLY A 168 -12.31 -4.92 23.00
CA GLY A 168 -13.17 -5.11 21.83
C GLY A 168 -13.76 -3.82 21.27
N MET A 169 -13.34 -2.65 21.75
CA MET A 169 -13.70 -1.37 21.15
C MET A 169 -12.85 -1.09 19.91
N PHE A 170 -13.42 -0.42 18.92
CA PHE A 170 -12.61 0.12 17.83
C PHE A 170 -11.57 1.08 18.38
N TYR A 171 -10.33 0.97 17.88
CA TYR A 171 -9.18 1.70 18.40
C TYR A 171 -9.37 3.21 18.42
N ASP A 172 -9.94 3.78 17.36
CA ASP A 172 -10.27 5.19 17.23
C ASP A 172 -11.27 5.65 18.32
N ASN A 173 -12.29 4.83 18.64
CA ASN A 173 -13.22 5.08 19.74
C ASN A 173 -12.54 4.97 21.11
N ALA A 174 -11.60 4.02 21.27
CA ALA A 174 -10.87 3.82 22.51
C ALA A 174 -10.01 5.04 22.89
N ASN A 175 -9.53 5.80 21.91
CA ASN A 175 -8.81 7.06 22.11
C ASN A 175 -9.72 8.29 22.29
N GLY A 176 -10.98 8.11 22.62
CA GLY A 176 -11.93 9.20 22.81
C GLY A 176 -12.62 9.66 21.53
N GLY A 177 -12.35 9.01 20.42
CA GLY A 177 -12.99 9.30 19.13
C GLY A 177 -12.45 10.54 18.41
N GLU A 178 -11.48 11.24 19.00
CA GLU A 178 -10.90 12.43 18.37
C GLU A 178 -9.82 12.03 17.35
N PRO A 179 -9.94 12.44 16.09
CA PRO A 179 -8.92 12.18 15.09
C PRO A 179 -7.64 12.95 15.40
N TYR A 180 -6.48 12.36 15.06
CA TYR A 180 -5.19 13.04 15.22
C TYR A 180 -5.05 14.24 14.28
N ILE A 181 -5.70 14.19 13.14
CA ILE A 181 -5.78 15.27 12.14
C ILE A 181 -7.25 15.53 11.86
N SER A 182 -7.63 16.81 11.85
CA SER A 182 -8.98 17.27 11.51
C SER A 182 -9.30 17.00 10.03
N ASP A 183 -10.57 16.90 9.69
CA ASP A 183 -11.08 16.89 8.32
C ASP A 183 -11.18 18.30 7.69
N ASP A 184 -10.97 19.35 8.49
CA ASP A 184 -10.89 20.74 8.01
C ASP A 184 -9.51 21.03 7.42
N TYR A 185 -9.34 20.79 6.12
CA TYR A 185 -8.06 20.98 5.42
C TYR A 185 -7.53 22.40 5.49
N GLU A 186 -8.40 23.42 5.38
CA GLU A 186 -7.98 24.81 5.43
C GLU A 186 -7.40 25.17 6.81
N ALA A 187 -8.04 24.73 7.89
CA ALA A 187 -7.52 24.90 9.24
C ALA A 187 -6.20 24.13 9.45
N ASN A 188 -6.11 22.92 8.92
CA ASN A 188 -4.88 22.12 8.96
C ASN A 188 -3.72 22.81 8.24
N LEU A 189 -3.97 23.43 7.08
CA LEU A 189 -2.94 24.13 6.32
C LEU A 189 -2.41 25.36 7.04
N GLU A 190 -3.28 26.13 7.70
CA GLU A 190 -2.88 27.29 8.52
C GLU A 190 -2.07 26.83 9.76
N GLU A 191 -2.45 25.74 10.41
CA GLU A 191 -1.67 25.15 11.50
C GLU A 191 -0.30 24.65 10.99
N ALA A 192 -0.24 24.04 9.80
CA ALA A 192 1.01 23.59 9.18
C ALA A 192 2.00 24.74 8.99
N LYS A 193 1.56 25.87 8.44
CA LYS A 193 2.38 27.08 8.27
C LYS A 193 2.89 27.62 9.61
N SER A 194 2.01 27.67 10.61
CA SER A 194 2.38 28.12 11.96
C SER A 194 3.45 27.23 12.59
N LEU A 195 3.30 25.89 12.48
CA LEU A 195 4.24 24.92 13.02
C LEU A 195 5.62 25.00 12.32
N LEU A 196 5.65 25.19 10.99
CA LEU A 196 6.91 25.40 10.26
C LEU A 196 7.60 26.67 10.70
N ALA A 197 6.86 27.78 10.85
CA ALA A 197 7.43 29.04 11.34
C ALA A 197 8.00 28.89 12.77
N GLU A 198 7.29 28.19 13.66
CA GLU A 198 7.77 27.87 15.01
C GLU A 198 9.01 26.96 15.02
N ALA A 199 9.15 26.09 14.02
CA ALA A 199 10.31 25.23 13.82
C ALA A 199 11.50 25.97 13.18
N GLY A 200 11.33 27.27 12.84
CA GLY A 200 12.40 28.09 12.26
C GLY A 200 12.37 28.16 10.73
N TYR A 201 11.30 27.72 10.08
CA TYR A 201 11.15 27.69 8.62
C TYR A 201 9.90 28.49 8.16
N PRO A 202 9.78 29.79 8.48
CA PRO A 202 8.65 30.60 8.04
C PRO A 202 8.58 30.62 6.51
N ASP A 203 7.41 30.30 5.94
CA ASP A 203 7.19 30.21 4.49
C ASP A 203 8.20 29.26 3.77
N GLY A 204 8.73 28.28 4.50
CA GLY A 204 9.74 27.34 4.00
C GLY A 204 11.16 27.92 3.92
N GLU A 205 11.40 29.16 4.36
CA GLU A 205 12.72 29.79 4.31
C GLU A 205 13.76 28.99 5.09
N GLY A 206 14.84 28.60 4.42
CA GLY A 206 15.93 27.81 5.01
C GLY A 206 15.62 26.31 5.17
N PHE A 207 14.44 25.83 4.76
CA PHE A 207 14.14 24.39 4.77
C PHE A 207 15.04 23.66 3.74
N PRO A 208 15.68 22.55 4.10
CA PRO A 208 16.51 21.81 3.15
C PRO A 208 15.68 21.20 2.03
N THR A 209 16.29 21.03 0.86
CA THR A 209 15.67 20.19 -0.18
C THR A 209 15.62 18.75 0.31
N ILE A 210 14.46 18.12 0.20
CA ILE A 210 14.21 16.73 0.61
C ILE A 210 13.94 15.84 -0.60
N THR A 211 14.13 14.54 -0.44
CA THR A 211 13.86 13.54 -1.48
C THR A 211 12.73 12.62 -1.04
N TYR A 212 11.65 12.63 -1.81
CA TYR A 212 10.55 11.67 -1.66
C TYR A 212 10.86 10.44 -2.50
N SER A 213 11.22 9.33 -1.85
CA SER A 213 11.42 8.04 -2.51
C SER A 213 10.07 7.35 -2.70
N ALA A 214 9.61 7.25 -3.93
CA ALA A 214 8.36 6.60 -4.31
C ALA A 214 8.64 5.27 -5.02
N ASN A 215 7.83 4.25 -4.74
CA ASN A 215 7.78 3.09 -5.62
C ASN A 215 7.26 3.54 -7.00
N ASP A 216 7.85 3.03 -8.08
CA ASP A 216 7.57 3.44 -9.45
C ASP A 216 6.26 2.84 -10.03
N ALA A 217 5.57 1.97 -9.28
CA ALA A 217 4.37 1.28 -9.73
C ALA A 217 3.07 1.98 -9.28
N GLY A 218 2.05 1.88 -10.14
CA GLY A 218 0.68 2.26 -9.82
C GLY A 218 0.50 3.71 -9.38
N TYR A 219 -0.28 3.92 -8.34
CA TYR A 219 -0.66 5.24 -7.80
C TYR A 219 0.43 5.94 -6.95
N HIS A 220 1.55 5.28 -6.65
CA HIS A 220 2.58 5.85 -5.77
C HIS A 220 3.20 7.11 -6.37
N VAL A 221 3.42 7.13 -7.68
CA VAL A 221 3.98 8.31 -8.37
C VAL A 221 2.99 9.48 -8.39
N PRO A 222 1.72 9.34 -8.79
CA PRO A 222 0.72 10.41 -8.66
C PRO A 222 0.59 10.97 -7.26
N VAL A 223 0.64 10.13 -6.23
CA VAL A 223 0.63 10.60 -4.82
C VAL A 223 1.89 11.41 -4.51
N ALA A 224 3.08 10.95 -4.92
CA ALA A 224 4.32 11.68 -4.70
C ALA A 224 4.33 13.05 -5.40
N GLU A 225 3.80 13.13 -6.62
CA GLU A 225 3.66 14.39 -7.38
C GLU A 225 2.71 15.37 -6.68
N TYR A 226 1.59 14.86 -6.13
CA TYR A 226 0.70 15.68 -5.32
C TYR A 226 1.38 16.17 -4.03
N VAL A 227 2.09 15.30 -3.31
CA VAL A 227 2.82 15.66 -2.08
C VAL A 227 3.90 16.70 -2.37
N GLN A 228 4.62 16.56 -3.49
CA GLN A 228 5.59 17.57 -3.94
C GLN A 228 4.93 18.93 -4.12
N GLN A 229 3.73 18.97 -4.72
CA GLN A 229 2.97 20.21 -4.87
C GLN A 229 2.52 20.77 -3.52
N ALA A 230 1.87 19.95 -2.68
CA ALA A 230 1.33 20.37 -1.39
C ALA A 230 2.42 20.92 -0.43
N TRP A 231 3.58 20.29 -0.40
CA TRP A 231 4.72 20.79 0.37
C TRP A 231 5.42 21.97 -0.33
N GLY A 232 5.37 22.03 -1.66
CA GLY A 232 5.79 23.20 -2.43
C GLY A 232 5.01 24.46 -2.08
N ASP A 233 3.72 24.34 -1.80
CA ASP A 233 2.86 25.45 -1.36
C ASP A 233 3.23 25.96 0.06
N LEU A 234 3.98 25.18 0.83
CA LEU A 234 4.63 25.59 2.09
C LEU A 234 6.04 26.17 1.88
N GLY A 235 6.51 26.33 0.64
CA GLY A 235 7.86 26.80 0.31
C GLY A 235 8.94 25.72 0.36
N ILE A 236 8.58 24.44 0.45
CA ILE A 236 9.53 23.32 0.57
C ILE A 236 9.84 22.74 -0.82
N THR A 237 11.12 22.57 -1.12
CA THR A 237 11.57 21.92 -2.34
C THR A 237 11.67 20.40 -2.15
N VAL A 238 10.90 19.64 -2.96
CA VAL A 238 10.88 18.19 -2.92
C VAL A 238 11.35 17.61 -4.26
N ASN A 239 12.32 16.72 -4.23
CA ASN A 239 12.69 15.89 -5.37
C ASN A 239 11.97 14.55 -5.26
N ILE A 240 11.48 14.00 -6.37
CA ILE A 240 10.90 12.66 -6.41
C ILE A 240 11.94 11.70 -6.98
N ASP A 241 12.25 10.66 -6.22
CA ASP A 241 13.06 9.54 -6.66
C ASP A 241 12.16 8.32 -6.86
N LYS A 242 12.08 7.84 -8.12
CA LYS A 242 11.24 6.71 -8.51
C LYS A 242 12.08 5.44 -8.42
N VAL A 243 11.71 4.57 -7.49
CA VAL A 243 12.50 3.37 -7.14
C VAL A 243 11.67 2.11 -7.39
N GLU A 244 12.24 1.18 -8.13
CA GLU A 244 11.64 -0.15 -8.31
C GLU A 244 11.51 -0.87 -6.95
N TRP A 245 10.45 -1.69 -6.78
CA TRP A 245 10.06 -2.27 -5.49
C TRP A 245 11.15 -3.09 -4.81
N SER A 246 11.90 -3.91 -5.57
CA SER A 246 12.96 -4.75 -5.00
C SER A 246 14.13 -3.95 -4.44
N SER A 247 14.37 -2.76 -5.00
CA SER A 247 15.37 -1.79 -4.54
C SER A 247 14.83 -0.90 -3.41
N PHE A 248 13.54 -0.54 -3.47
CA PHE A 248 12.88 0.30 -2.47
C PHE A 248 12.85 -0.34 -1.06
N LEU A 249 12.56 -1.63 -0.97
CA LEU A 249 12.48 -2.34 0.31
C LEU A 249 13.80 -2.35 1.11
N PRO A 250 14.98 -2.63 0.51
CA PRO A 250 16.27 -2.51 1.19
C PRO A 250 16.57 -1.09 1.68
N LEU A 251 16.32 -0.06 0.86
CA LEU A 251 16.51 1.35 1.25
C LEU A 251 15.67 1.70 2.48
N ARG A 252 14.38 1.36 2.44
CA ARG A 252 13.46 1.57 3.57
C ARG A 252 13.93 0.85 4.83
N ARG A 253 14.38 -0.40 4.73
CA ARG A 253 14.87 -1.18 5.90
C ARG A 253 16.16 -0.64 6.48
N ALA A 254 17.02 -0.06 5.63
CA ALA A 254 18.27 0.57 6.05
C ALA A 254 18.06 1.96 6.67
N GLY A 255 16.87 2.57 6.54
CA GLY A 255 16.64 3.96 6.91
C GLY A 255 17.32 4.95 5.95
N ASP A 256 17.58 4.52 4.71
CA ASP A 256 18.22 5.35 3.70
C ASP A 256 17.17 6.07 2.84
N TYR A 257 16.45 6.95 3.49
CA TYR A 257 15.41 7.83 2.93
C TYR A 257 15.28 9.09 3.81
N ASP A 258 14.58 10.10 3.34
CA ASP A 258 14.31 11.35 4.09
C ASP A 258 13.00 11.36 4.88
#